data_8da3e064d340c02027491db703f71969
#
_entry.id   8da3e064d340c02027491db703f71969
#
_cell.length_a   1.000
_cell.length_b   1.000
_cell.length_c   1.000
_cell.angle_alpha   90.00
_cell.angle_beta   90.00
_cell.angle_gamma   90.00
#
_symmetry.space_group_name_H-M   'P 1'
#
loop_
_entity.id
_entity.type
_entity.pdbx_description
1 polymer ?
#
loop_
_entity_poly.entity_id
_entity_poly.type
_entity_poly.pdbx_seq_one_letter_code
_entity_poly.pdbx_strand_id
1 'polypeptide(L)'
;MKISDQIGLAVTNLSRRKGRTALTVVGVVVGICAVIVMISMGIAESHNNDEMLKNMGGLTKIEVYNYGSQNINGQEVKLDNEAVQRFRKIDHVTAVTPYYQPNLNLYVDAGKNNRYRASNIWSVLGLDPDTMPLLGNKLESGDWPKSGVNYGKDVIPVVVGKEFLYQFEDTRRSQNSSKRQRWSGETDANGNQLPPFVDATKDTFTLTLTNGDTENPKTQSYKLKIVGVVSEESEDYMLQYGITFRLNDLLMLSEAYSKLAKTDFNPKKVTYNEVYIKVDDIKNVDKICDTLKEEGYQISSMVDYRKQMQQQTAQRQLRLAGLAAISLFVAALNIANTMTMAIYERTREIGVMKVLGCEIGNIRRMFLIESGMIGFIGGVAGTILSYIISFGMNNMTMIVYGLNTLLMKLGINATIDLSSLMGSSDSMYYGGGIYMSDSGSGTIMSIIPIWLVLAAIGFAVVVGLLSGIVPASRAVRISALEAIRHD
;
A
#
# COMPACT_ATOMS: atom_id res chain seq x y z
N MET A 1 0.67 35.25 -44.73
CA MET A 1 -0.40 34.19 -44.59
C MET A 1 -0.90 34.21 -43.15
N LYS A 2 -2.21 34.16 -42.94
CA LYS A 2 -2.80 34.04 -41.59
C LYS A 2 -2.52 32.65 -41.08
N ILE A 3 -2.41 32.46 -39.73
CA ILE A 3 -2.15 31.17 -39.10
C ILE A 3 -3.28 30.16 -39.41
N SER A 4 -4.53 30.63 -39.49
CA SER A 4 -5.68 29.79 -39.89
C SER A 4 -5.52 29.15 -41.26
N ASP A 5 -4.97 29.89 -42.21
CA ASP A 5 -4.77 29.41 -43.61
C ASP A 5 -3.63 28.33 -43.62
N GLN A 6 -2.60 28.54 -42.80
CA GLN A 6 -1.51 27.55 -42.65
C GLN A 6 -1.98 26.25 -42.05
N ILE A 7 -2.86 26.30 -41.03
CA ILE A 7 -3.47 25.11 -40.42
C ILE A 7 -4.36 24.38 -41.44
N GLY A 8 -5.22 25.10 -42.19
CA GLY A 8 -6.06 24.54 -43.20
C GLY A 8 -5.26 23.81 -44.29
N LEU A 9 -4.16 24.41 -44.77
CA LEU A 9 -3.23 23.79 -45.72
C LEU A 9 -2.56 22.54 -45.12
N ALA A 10 -2.13 22.58 -43.85
CA ALA A 10 -1.53 21.42 -43.19
C ALA A 10 -2.50 20.24 -43.10
N VAL A 11 -3.76 20.46 -42.72
CA VAL A 11 -4.80 19.43 -42.68
C VAL A 11 -5.04 18.83 -44.07
N THR A 12 -5.17 19.68 -45.09
CA THR A 12 -5.39 19.22 -46.48
C THR A 12 -4.20 18.40 -46.97
N ASN A 13 -2.99 18.80 -46.64
CA ASN A 13 -1.77 18.10 -47.03
C ASN A 13 -1.67 16.71 -46.37
N LEU A 14 -1.99 16.61 -45.08
CA LEU A 14 -2.01 15.34 -44.34
C LEU A 14 -3.06 14.37 -44.88
N SER A 15 -4.22 14.88 -45.35
CA SER A 15 -5.31 14.07 -45.91
C SER A 15 -5.02 13.51 -47.31
N ARG A 16 -4.12 14.13 -48.06
CA ARG A 16 -3.75 13.65 -49.45
C ARG A 16 -2.93 12.35 -49.41
N ARG A 17 -2.23 12.02 -48.30
CA ARG A 17 -1.32 10.86 -48.19
C ARG A 17 -1.63 10.00 -46.99
N LYS A 18 -2.87 9.53 -46.92
CA LYS A 18 -3.45 8.84 -45.75
C LYS A 18 -2.59 7.70 -45.17
N GLY A 19 -2.02 6.84 -46.04
CA GLY A 19 -1.26 5.66 -45.57
C GLY A 19 0.02 6.01 -44.84
N ARG A 20 0.82 6.97 -45.35
CA ARG A 20 2.07 7.38 -44.73
C ARG A 20 1.82 8.18 -43.43
N THR A 21 0.87 9.11 -43.50
CA THR A 21 0.45 9.90 -42.32
C THR A 21 -0.07 8.98 -41.22
N ALA A 22 -0.88 7.98 -41.55
CA ALA A 22 -1.39 7.01 -40.60
C ALA A 22 -0.25 6.22 -39.93
N LEU A 23 0.73 5.73 -40.71
CA LEU A 23 1.87 4.98 -40.13
C LEU A 23 2.70 5.85 -39.15
N THR A 24 2.92 7.12 -39.53
CA THR A 24 3.64 8.07 -38.65
C THR A 24 2.86 8.38 -37.39
N VAL A 25 1.55 8.64 -37.53
CA VAL A 25 0.65 8.88 -36.39
C VAL A 25 0.62 7.67 -35.46
N VAL A 26 0.56 6.45 -35.96
CA VAL A 26 0.62 5.22 -35.14
C VAL A 26 1.89 5.19 -34.28
N GLY A 27 3.06 5.53 -34.87
CA GLY A 27 4.29 5.61 -34.09
C GLY A 27 4.23 6.62 -32.93
N VAL A 28 3.61 7.78 -33.18
CA VAL A 28 3.38 8.80 -32.14
C VAL A 28 2.37 8.33 -31.08
N VAL A 29 1.28 7.70 -31.52
CA VAL A 29 0.24 7.12 -30.66
C VAL A 29 0.84 6.13 -29.68
N VAL A 30 1.66 5.18 -30.15
CA VAL A 30 2.31 4.19 -29.30
C VAL A 30 3.25 4.87 -28.30
N GLY A 31 4.07 5.84 -28.73
CA GLY A 31 4.99 6.56 -27.84
C GLY A 31 4.26 7.34 -26.75
N ILE A 32 3.24 8.11 -27.11
CA ILE A 32 2.46 8.91 -26.15
C ILE A 32 1.63 8.02 -25.23
N CYS A 33 1.02 6.97 -25.77
CA CYS A 33 0.27 6.00 -24.97
C CYS A 33 1.17 5.35 -23.91
N ALA A 34 2.38 4.92 -24.27
CA ALA A 34 3.34 4.36 -23.32
C ALA A 34 3.68 5.34 -22.20
N VAL A 35 3.89 6.63 -22.51
CA VAL A 35 4.18 7.67 -21.51
C VAL A 35 2.99 7.88 -20.58
N ILE A 36 1.77 8.01 -21.11
CA ILE A 36 0.57 8.24 -20.29
C ILE A 36 0.31 7.04 -19.37
N VAL A 37 0.33 5.82 -19.90
CA VAL A 37 0.07 4.60 -19.11
C VAL A 37 1.11 4.46 -17.99
N MET A 38 2.39 4.67 -18.29
CA MET A 38 3.47 4.60 -17.30
C MET A 38 3.27 5.60 -16.16
N ILE A 39 2.99 6.87 -16.48
CA ILE A 39 2.78 7.90 -15.45
C ILE A 39 1.51 7.60 -14.66
N SER A 40 0.43 7.16 -15.32
CA SER A 40 -0.84 6.83 -14.67
C SER A 40 -0.72 5.63 -13.71
N MET A 41 0.09 4.62 -14.05
CA MET A 41 0.43 3.51 -13.15
C MET A 41 1.20 4.01 -11.92
N GLY A 42 2.17 4.91 -12.10
CA GLY A 42 2.92 5.48 -10.99
C GLY A 42 2.05 6.31 -10.04
N ILE A 43 1.07 7.04 -10.56
CA ILE A 43 0.09 7.78 -9.75
C ILE A 43 -0.82 6.81 -8.98
N ALA A 44 -1.30 5.75 -9.63
CA ALA A 44 -2.14 4.74 -8.99
C ALA A 44 -1.38 3.99 -7.89
N GLU A 45 -0.13 3.60 -8.13
CA GLU A 45 0.74 2.95 -7.14
C GLU A 45 0.95 3.84 -5.92
N SER A 46 1.23 5.14 -6.13
CA SER A 46 1.35 6.10 -5.02
C SER A 46 0.05 6.24 -4.23
N HIS A 47 -1.09 6.28 -4.92
CA HIS A 47 -2.40 6.37 -4.26
C HIS A 47 -2.73 5.12 -3.45
N ASN A 48 -2.51 3.94 -4.01
CA ASN A 48 -2.72 2.67 -3.30
C ASN A 48 -1.79 2.54 -2.09
N ASN A 49 -0.54 2.97 -2.21
CA ASN A 49 0.41 3.00 -1.11
C ASN A 49 -0.05 3.94 0.01
N ASP A 50 -0.54 5.13 -0.34
CA ASP A 50 -1.05 6.10 0.64
C ASP A 50 -2.33 5.58 1.32
N GLU A 51 -3.22 4.91 0.61
CA GLU A 51 -4.41 4.27 1.19
C GLU A 51 -4.03 3.08 2.09
N MET A 52 -3.12 2.23 1.65
CA MET A 52 -2.60 1.13 2.46
C MET A 52 -2.01 1.66 3.77
N LEU A 53 -1.18 2.70 3.71
CA LEU A 53 -0.57 3.31 4.89
C LEU A 53 -1.60 3.98 5.81
N LYS A 54 -2.65 4.58 5.27
CA LYS A 54 -3.77 5.14 6.06
C LYS A 54 -4.54 4.04 6.79
N ASN A 55 -4.83 2.95 6.09
CA ASN A 55 -5.55 1.81 6.64
C ASN A 55 -4.73 1.07 7.70
N MET A 56 -3.41 1.08 7.60
CA MET A 56 -2.50 0.55 8.63
C MET A 56 -2.45 1.42 9.91
N GLY A 57 -3.27 2.50 10.02
CA GLY A 57 -3.50 3.29 11.25
C GLY A 57 -2.27 3.96 11.88
N GLY A 58 -1.11 3.77 11.30
CA GLY A 58 0.15 3.91 11.98
C GLY A 58 1.13 4.97 11.49
N LEU A 59 0.74 5.89 10.59
CA LEU A 59 1.68 6.90 10.07
C LEU A 59 2.32 7.80 11.15
N THR A 60 1.67 7.92 12.30
CA THR A 60 2.16 8.67 13.46
C THR A 60 2.53 7.78 14.64
N LYS A 61 2.60 6.45 14.43
CA LYS A 61 3.04 5.46 15.42
C LYS A 61 4.50 5.10 15.18
N ILE A 62 5.29 5.11 16.24
CA ILE A 62 6.66 4.62 16.27
C ILE A 62 6.71 3.44 17.22
N GLU A 63 7.28 2.34 16.78
CA GLU A 63 7.51 1.15 17.58
C GLU A 63 8.98 1.10 17.96
N VAL A 64 9.26 1.06 19.24
CA VAL A 64 10.61 0.98 19.79
C VAL A 64 10.79 -0.40 20.38
N TYR A 65 11.79 -1.14 19.90
CA TYR A 65 12.05 -2.51 20.33
C TYR A 65 13.18 -2.59 21.34
N ASN A 66 13.07 -3.51 22.27
CA ASN A 66 14.16 -3.82 23.21
C ASN A 66 15.26 -4.67 22.56
N TYR A 67 14.87 -5.52 21.59
CA TYR A 67 15.79 -6.41 20.90
C TYR A 67 16.77 -5.62 20.02
N GLY A 68 18.07 -5.85 20.23
CA GLY A 68 19.12 -5.24 19.41
C GLY A 68 19.38 -3.75 19.67
N SER A 69 18.71 -3.14 20.65
CA SER A 69 18.94 -1.75 21.05
C SER A 69 20.31 -1.61 21.73
N GLN A 70 21.20 -0.80 21.13
CA GLN A 70 22.55 -0.59 21.62
C GLN A 70 22.94 0.88 21.51
N ASN A 71 23.62 1.39 22.52
CA ASN A 71 24.18 2.74 22.45
C ASN A 71 25.42 2.79 21.52
N ILE A 72 25.98 4.00 21.33
CA ILE A 72 27.16 4.25 20.49
C ILE A 72 28.37 3.40 20.90
N ASN A 73 28.46 2.99 22.18
CA ASN A 73 29.53 2.16 22.72
C ASN A 73 29.24 0.65 22.66
N GLY A 74 28.14 0.23 22.02
CA GLY A 74 27.72 -1.17 21.89
C GLY A 74 27.11 -1.75 23.18
N GLN A 75 26.78 -0.91 24.17
CA GLN A 75 26.07 -1.35 25.37
C GLN A 75 24.58 -1.44 25.10
N GLU A 76 23.95 -2.47 25.62
CA GLU A 76 22.50 -2.65 25.51
C GLU A 76 21.74 -1.50 26.19
N VAL A 77 20.81 -0.89 25.46
CA VAL A 77 19.91 0.14 25.95
C VAL A 77 18.59 -0.50 26.31
N LYS A 78 18.15 -0.34 27.57
CA LYS A 78 16.96 -1.01 28.09
C LYS A 78 15.71 -0.16 27.91
N LEU A 79 14.62 -0.80 27.55
CA LEU A 79 13.28 -0.22 27.58
C LEU A 79 12.66 -0.45 28.96
N ASP A 80 12.99 0.40 29.92
CA ASP A 80 12.46 0.39 31.27
C ASP A 80 11.52 1.57 31.54
N ASN A 81 11.07 1.70 32.78
CA ASN A 81 10.20 2.80 33.18
C ASN A 81 10.86 4.17 32.99
N GLU A 82 12.19 4.27 33.13
CA GLU A 82 12.91 5.54 32.92
C GLU A 82 12.91 5.93 31.46
N ALA A 83 13.12 4.98 30.56
CA ALA A 83 13.02 5.18 29.11
C ALA A 83 11.60 5.65 28.71
N VAL A 84 10.56 5.00 29.22
CA VAL A 84 9.16 5.41 28.98
C VAL A 84 8.91 6.84 29.45
N GLN A 85 9.42 7.24 30.61
CA GLN A 85 9.28 8.60 31.11
C GLN A 85 10.07 9.63 30.30
N ARG A 86 11.23 9.25 29.73
CA ARG A 86 11.98 10.11 28.81
C ARG A 86 11.19 10.32 27.51
N PHE A 87 10.64 9.25 26.93
CA PHE A 87 9.87 9.33 25.68
C PHE A 87 8.63 10.21 25.84
N ARG A 88 7.96 10.19 27.00
CA ARG A 88 6.81 11.08 27.29
C ARG A 88 7.17 12.57 27.31
N LYS A 89 8.45 12.91 27.49
CA LYS A 89 8.94 14.29 27.53
C LYS A 89 9.45 14.80 26.19
N ILE A 90 9.49 13.95 25.16
CA ILE A 90 9.90 14.36 23.81
C ILE A 90 8.80 15.26 23.22
N ASP A 91 9.19 16.39 22.67
CA ASP A 91 8.25 17.32 22.01
C ASP A 91 7.49 16.60 20.89
N HIS A 92 6.21 16.94 20.72
CA HIS A 92 5.32 16.33 19.73
C HIS A 92 4.90 14.88 20.00
N VAL A 93 5.29 14.27 21.10
CA VAL A 93 4.79 12.97 21.54
C VAL A 93 3.47 13.16 22.28
N THR A 94 2.42 12.53 21.81
CA THR A 94 1.06 12.62 22.39
C THR A 94 0.73 11.49 23.33
N ALA A 95 1.28 10.30 23.10
CA ALA A 95 1.09 9.14 23.96
C ALA A 95 2.30 8.19 23.88
N VAL A 96 2.61 7.56 25.01
CA VAL A 96 3.62 6.50 25.10
C VAL A 96 3.03 5.36 25.91
N THR A 97 2.98 4.18 25.31
CA THR A 97 2.53 2.97 26.02
C THR A 97 3.59 1.88 25.94
N PRO A 98 4.05 1.37 27.08
CA PRO A 98 4.86 0.17 27.09
C PRO A 98 4.01 -1.03 26.71
N TYR A 99 4.58 -1.92 25.90
CA TYR A 99 4.00 -3.17 25.47
C TYR A 99 4.65 -4.30 26.28
N TYR A 100 3.94 -4.74 27.31
CA TYR A 100 4.46 -5.73 28.25
C TYR A 100 3.84 -7.08 28.00
N GLN A 101 4.65 -8.05 27.62
CA GLN A 101 4.26 -9.41 27.32
C GLN A 101 5.08 -10.40 28.15
N PRO A 102 4.65 -10.70 29.38
CA PRO A 102 5.34 -11.65 30.25
C PRO A 102 5.04 -13.10 29.84
N ASN A 103 5.99 -13.98 30.07
CA ASN A 103 5.77 -15.41 29.94
C ASN A 103 5.18 -15.98 31.25
N LEU A 104 3.85 -16.10 31.30
CA LEU A 104 3.10 -16.59 32.46
C LEU A 104 2.44 -17.93 32.13
N ASN A 105 2.56 -18.89 33.03
CA ASN A 105 1.76 -20.11 32.93
C ASN A 105 0.37 -19.84 33.51
N LEU A 106 -0.60 -19.68 32.64
CA LEU A 106 -1.98 -19.39 33.03
C LEU A 106 -2.99 -20.05 32.08
N TYR A 107 -4.20 -20.17 32.56
CA TYR A 107 -5.36 -20.55 31.75
C TYR A 107 -6.58 -19.76 32.19
N VAL A 108 -7.55 -19.65 31.30
CA VAL A 108 -8.82 -18.96 31.59
C VAL A 108 -9.95 -19.97 31.47
N ASP A 109 -10.71 -20.11 32.54
CA ASP A 109 -11.94 -20.88 32.58
C ASP A 109 -13.15 -19.98 32.38
N ALA A 110 -14.17 -20.52 31.69
CA ALA A 110 -15.39 -19.80 31.41
C ALA A 110 -16.63 -20.70 31.46
N GLY A 111 -17.78 -20.03 31.58
CA GLY A 111 -19.10 -20.67 31.59
C GLY A 111 -19.45 -21.38 32.89
N LYS A 112 -20.64 -21.97 32.93
CA LYS A 112 -21.16 -22.64 34.13
C LYS A 112 -20.31 -23.85 34.52
N ASN A 113 -19.81 -23.85 35.76
CA ASN A 113 -18.91 -24.88 36.32
C ASN A 113 -17.59 -25.02 35.54
N ASN A 114 -17.03 -23.92 35.06
CA ASN A 114 -15.73 -23.90 34.36
C ASN A 114 -15.66 -24.92 33.21
N ARG A 115 -16.74 -25.04 32.47
CA ARG A 115 -16.85 -26.02 31.38
C ARG A 115 -15.88 -25.74 30.24
N TYR A 116 -15.63 -24.50 29.95
CA TYR A 116 -14.78 -24.08 28.83
C TYR A 116 -13.46 -23.58 29.34
N ARG A 117 -12.36 -23.95 28.69
CA ARG A 117 -11.00 -23.56 29.09
C ARG A 117 -10.16 -23.12 27.90
N ALA A 118 -9.51 -21.99 28.02
CA ALA A 118 -8.44 -21.54 27.15
C ALA A 118 -7.10 -21.75 27.88
N SER A 119 -6.31 -22.74 27.44
CA SER A 119 -5.01 -23.09 28.06
C SER A 119 -3.83 -22.59 27.23
N ASN A 120 -4.01 -22.45 25.92
CA ASN A 120 -2.98 -21.99 25.00
C ASN A 120 -3.35 -20.60 24.47
N ILE A 121 -3.16 -19.59 25.32
CA ILE A 121 -3.50 -18.21 24.98
C ILE A 121 -2.37 -17.62 24.14
N TRP A 122 -2.71 -17.17 22.93
CA TRP A 122 -1.75 -16.66 21.96
C TRP A 122 -0.96 -15.44 22.46
N SER A 123 -1.64 -14.54 23.16
CA SER A 123 -1.03 -13.31 23.61
C SER A 123 -1.66 -12.85 24.93
N VAL A 124 -0.79 -12.49 25.88
CA VAL A 124 -1.15 -11.89 27.16
C VAL A 124 -0.41 -10.56 27.25
N LEU A 125 -1.16 -9.46 27.14
CA LEU A 125 -0.59 -8.12 26.98
C LEU A 125 -0.95 -7.20 28.13
N GLY A 126 0.01 -6.37 28.54
CA GLY A 126 -0.20 -5.25 29.44
C GLY A 126 0.06 -3.93 28.74
N LEU A 127 -0.96 -3.08 28.65
CA LEU A 127 -0.89 -1.76 28.06
C LEU A 127 -1.32 -0.69 29.06
N ASP A 128 -0.86 0.54 28.84
CA ASP A 128 -1.35 1.69 29.61
C ASP A 128 -2.80 2.00 29.19
N PRO A 129 -3.79 1.90 30.09
CA PRO A 129 -5.20 2.02 29.75
C PRO A 129 -5.58 3.39 29.17
N ASP A 130 -4.88 4.45 29.58
CA ASP A 130 -5.18 5.81 29.11
C ASP A 130 -4.67 6.06 27.67
N THR A 131 -3.74 5.24 27.21
CA THR A 131 -3.14 5.33 25.88
C THR A 131 -3.70 4.32 24.87
N MET A 132 -4.36 3.24 25.32
CA MET A 132 -4.97 2.24 24.46
C MET A 132 -5.87 2.82 23.34
N PRO A 133 -6.79 3.77 23.65
CA PRO A 133 -7.65 4.35 22.62
C PRO A 133 -6.87 5.17 21.56
N LEU A 134 -5.71 5.72 21.95
CA LEU A 134 -4.91 6.60 21.09
C LEU A 134 -4.07 5.83 20.06
N LEU A 135 -3.93 4.52 20.23
CA LEU A 135 -3.19 3.65 19.31
C LEU A 135 -3.96 3.34 18.00
N GLY A 136 -5.22 3.76 17.91
CA GLY A 136 -6.03 3.57 16.71
C GLY A 136 -6.77 2.24 16.65
N ASN A 137 -6.64 1.37 17.66
CA ASN A 137 -7.37 0.11 17.71
C ASN A 137 -8.86 0.34 17.97
N LYS A 138 -9.72 -0.34 17.22
CA LYS A 138 -11.17 -0.24 17.32
C LYS A 138 -11.74 -1.37 18.16
N LEU A 139 -12.73 -1.05 19.00
CA LEU A 139 -13.54 -2.05 19.70
C LEU A 139 -14.78 -2.38 18.87
N GLU A 140 -15.15 -3.65 18.81
CA GLU A 140 -16.44 -4.12 18.28
C GLU A 140 -17.55 -3.85 19.28
N SER A 141 -17.26 -4.00 20.58
CA SER A 141 -18.21 -3.76 21.67
C SER A 141 -17.51 -3.39 22.96
N GLY A 142 -18.22 -2.70 23.86
CA GLY A 142 -17.72 -2.30 25.17
C GLY A 142 -16.84 -1.05 25.13
N ASP A 143 -15.98 -0.90 26.15
CA ASP A 143 -15.09 0.23 26.35
C ASP A 143 -13.69 -0.24 26.73
N TRP A 144 -12.68 0.62 26.53
CA TRP A 144 -11.36 0.42 27.10
C TRP A 144 -11.38 0.53 28.61
N PRO A 145 -10.63 -0.32 29.36
CA PRO A 145 -10.56 -0.22 30.80
C PRO A 145 -9.89 1.11 31.20
N LYS A 146 -10.42 1.79 32.21
CA LYS A 146 -9.95 3.11 32.64
C LYS A 146 -8.99 2.98 33.84
N SER A 147 -7.99 3.84 33.89
CA SER A 147 -7.11 3.98 35.05
C SER A 147 -7.90 4.36 36.31
N GLY A 148 -7.53 3.79 37.44
CA GLY A 148 -8.12 4.14 38.75
C GLY A 148 -9.57 3.68 38.95
N VAL A 149 -10.25 3.11 37.99
CA VAL A 149 -11.61 2.58 38.14
C VAL A 149 -11.54 1.20 38.79
N ASN A 150 -12.31 1.04 39.87
CA ASN A 150 -12.47 -0.23 40.58
C ASN A 150 -13.68 -0.99 39.99
N TYR A 151 -13.44 -2.15 39.41
CA TYR A 151 -14.46 -3.00 38.79
C TYR A 151 -15.05 -4.04 39.75
N GLY A 152 -14.61 -4.07 40.99
CA GLY A 152 -15.04 -4.98 42.06
C GLY A 152 -13.87 -5.56 42.83
N LYS A 153 -14.16 -6.15 44.00
CA LYS A 153 -13.12 -6.79 44.81
C LYS A 153 -12.59 -8.02 44.07
N ASP A 154 -11.29 -8.09 43.85
CA ASP A 154 -10.60 -9.19 43.17
C ASP A 154 -11.07 -9.42 41.71
N VAL A 155 -11.58 -8.36 41.06
CA VAL A 155 -12.00 -8.40 39.66
C VAL A 155 -11.04 -7.60 38.78
N ILE A 156 -10.45 -8.25 37.79
CA ILE A 156 -9.51 -7.64 36.87
C ILE A 156 -10.26 -7.34 35.55
N PRO A 157 -10.34 -6.07 35.13
CA PRO A 157 -10.92 -5.71 33.83
C PRO A 157 -9.96 -6.04 32.72
N VAL A 158 -10.48 -6.65 31.65
CA VAL A 158 -9.70 -7.03 30.46
C VAL A 158 -10.46 -6.68 29.18
N VAL A 159 -9.69 -6.42 28.13
CA VAL A 159 -10.18 -6.39 26.76
C VAL A 159 -9.68 -7.64 26.07
N VAL A 160 -10.51 -8.27 25.26
CA VAL A 160 -10.14 -9.49 24.54
C VAL A 160 -10.34 -9.27 23.04
N GLY A 161 -9.53 -9.95 22.26
CA GLY A 161 -9.78 -10.04 20.84
C GLY A 161 -10.96 -10.96 20.53
N LYS A 162 -11.65 -10.74 19.43
CA LYS A 162 -12.74 -11.61 19.00
C LYS A 162 -12.26 -13.05 18.79
N GLU A 163 -11.07 -13.21 18.24
CA GLU A 163 -10.44 -14.52 18.01
C GLU A 163 -10.03 -15.23 19.31
N PHE A 164 -9.78 -14.51 20.39
CA PHE A 164 -9.53 -15.09 21.72
C PHE A 164 -10.72 -15.94 22.19
N LEU A 165 -11.95 -15.55 21.88
CA LEU A 165 -13.15 -16.30 22.29
C LEU A 165 -13.25 -17.67 21.64
N TYR A 166 -12.58 -17.90 20.50
CA TYR A 166 -12.49 -19.20 19.84
C TYR A 166 -11.38 -20.11 20.41
N GLN A 167 -10.51 -19.60 21.29
CA GLN A 167 -9.47 -20.42 21.93
C GLN A 167 -10.00 -21.30 23.07
N PHE A 168 -11.28 -21.17 23.43
CA PHE A 168 -11.89 -21.98 24.47
C PHE A 168 -12.28 -23.35 23.97
N GLU A 169 -11.85 -24.39 24.72
CA GLU A 169 -12.18 -25.79 24.49
C GLU A 169 -13.25 -26.29 25.49
N ASP A 170 -14.14 -27.19 25.04
CA ASP A 170 -15.09 -27.87 25.91
C ASP A 170 -14.37 -29.01 26.68
N THR A 171 -14.06 -28.80 27.94
CA THR A 171 -13.31 -29.71 28.79
C THR A 171 -14.04 -31.04 29.06
N ARG A 172 -15.36 -31.13 28.81
CA ARG A 172 -16.16 -32.35 28.96
C ARG A 172 -16.03 -33.28 27.76
N ARG A 173 -15.44 -32.83 26.68
CA ARG A 173 -15.22 -33.64 25.48
C ARG A 173 -13.83 -34.28 25.49
N SER A 174 -13.73 -35.47 24.92
CA SER A 174 -12.43 -36.13 24.74
C SER A 174 -11.45 -35.25 23.96
N GLN A 175 -10.16 -35.34 24.28
CA GLN A 175 -9.09 -34.59 23.62
C GLN A 175 -9.05 -34.79 22.09
N ASN A 176 -9.44 -35.99 21.61
CA ASN A 176 -9.45 -36.30 20.19
C ASN A 176 -10.76 -35.92 19.46
N SER A 177 -11.70 -35.29 20.15
CA SER A 177 -12.98 -34.93 19.53
C SER A 177 -12.87 -33.65 18.74
N SER A 178 -13.19 -33.65 17.44
CA SER A 178 -13.27 -32.48 16.58
C SER A 178 -14.27 -31.44 17.09
N LYS A 179 -15.22 -31.83 17.93
CA LYS A 179 -16.22 -30.89 18.52
C LYS A 179 -15.74 -30.29 19.84
N ARG A 180 -14.50 -30.56 20.26
CA ARG A 180 -13.93 -30.01 21.49
C ARG A 180 -13.58 -28.53 21.32
N GLN A 181 -13.11 -28.15 20.14
CA GLN A 181 -12.73 -26.77 19.80
C GLN A 181 -13.57 -26.27 18.61
N ARG A 182 -13.74 -24.99 18.51
CA ARG A 182 -14.31 -24.30 17.35
C ARG A 182 -13.29 -23.32 16.82
N TRP A 183 -13.26 -23.16 15.51
CA TRP A 183 -12.36 -22.24 14.84
C TRP A 183 -13.16 -21.06 14.28
N SER A 184 -12.58 -19.90 14.27
CA SER A 184 -13.12 -18.76 13.54
C SER A 184 -13.27 -19.12 12.05
N GLY A 185 -14.44 -18.80 11.47
CA GLY A 185 -14.76 -19.16 10.11
C GLY A 185 -15.36 -20.57 9.93
N GLU A 186 -15.42 -21.41 10.98
CA GLU A 186 -16.14 -22.69 10.91
C GLU A 186 -17.64 -22.47 10.71
N THR A 187 -18.24 -23.18 9.74
CA THR A 187 -19.67 -23.01 9.39
C THR A 187 -20.48 -24.26 9.72
N ASP A 188 -21.75 -24.07 10.00
CA ASP A 188 -22.73 -25.15 10.12
C ASP A 188 -23.14 -25.72 8.75
N ALA A 189 -23.99 -26.76 8.75
CA ALA A 189 -24.49 -27.39 7.52
C ALA A 189 -25.28 -26.42 6.60
N ASN A 190 -25.71 -25.27 7.11
CA ASN A 190 -26.45 -24.23 6.38
C ASN A 190 -25.53 -23.09 5.89
N GLY A 191 -24.21 -23.17 6.15
CA GLY A 191 -23.25 -22.13 5.79
C GLY A 191 -23.18 -20.96 6.77
N ASN A 192 -23.82 -21.01 7.94
CA ASN A 192 -23.72 -19.98 8.95
C ASN A 192 -22.48 -20.20 9.82
N GLN A 193 -21.75 -19.14 10.12
CA GLN A 193 -20.59 -19.20 11.01
C GLN A 193 -20.99 -19.65 12.40
N LEU A 194 -20.29 -20.64 12.94
CA LEU A 194 -20.51 -21.14 14.29
C LEU A 194 -19.97 -20.10 15.31
N PRO A 195 -20.79 -19.66 16.28
CA PRO A 195 -20.32 -18.75 17.32
C PRO A 195 -19.32 -19.46 18.25
N PRO A 196 -18.43 -18.72 18.94
CA PRO A 196 -17.56 -19.30 19.97
C PRO A 196 -18.37 -19.99 21.07
N PHE A 197 -17.74 -20.82 21.88
CA PHE A 197 -18.43 -21.51 23.00
C PHE A 197 -18.81 -20.57 24.15
N VAL A 198 -18.15 -19.41 24.24
CA VAL A 198 -18.27 -18.45 25.33
C VAL A 198 -18.75 -17.11 24.81
N ASP A 199 -19.53 -16.41 25.63
CA ASP A 199 -20.03 -15.06 25.36
C ASP A 199 -19.35 -14.08 26.31
N ALA A 200 -18.63 -13.10 25.72
CA ALA A 200 -17.88 -12.10 26.48
C ALA A 200 -18.72 -11.32 27.49
N THR A 201 -20.02 -11.15 27.25
CA THR A 201 -20.92 -10.33 28.06
C THR A 201 -21.73 -11.11 29.08
N LYS A 202 -21.98 -12.42 28.83
CA LYS A 202 -22.89 -13.24 29.65
C LYS A 202 -22.18 -14.23 30.56
N ASP A 203 -21.01 -14.71 30.13
CA ASP A 203 -20.28 -15.72 30.87
C ASP A 203 -19.39 -15.11 31.96
N THR A 204 -19.10 -15.91 32.97
CA THR A 204 -18.11 -15.56 34.02
C THR A 204 -16.77 -16.16 33.64
N PHE A 205 -15.72 -15.36 33.75
CA PHE A 205 -14.37 -15.74 33.42
C PHE A 205 -13.49 -15.75 34.67
N THR A 206 -12.66 -16.78 34.78
CA THR A 206 -11.72 -16.96 35.89
C THR A 206 -10.34 -17.25 35.31
N LEU A 207 -9.38 -16.35 35.57
CA LEU A 207 -7.97 -16.57 35.23
C LEU A 207 -7.31 -17.33 36.39
N THR A 208 -6.57 -18.38 36.07
CA THR A 208 -5.80 -19.15 37.04
C THR A 208 -4.34 -19.17 36.64
N LEU A 209 -3.49 -18.64 37.51
CA LEU A 209 -2.03 -18.77 37.42
C LEU A 209 -1.61 -20.13 37.98
N THR A 210 -0.64 -20.77 37.36
CA THR A 210 -0.07 -22.05 37.81
C THR A 210 1.45 -21.99 37.78
N ASN A 211 2.11 -22.64 38.75
CA ASN A 211 3.56 -22.79 38.75
C ASN A 211 4.12 -23.69 37.64
N GLY A 212 3.26 -24.33 36.84
CA GLY A 212 3.68 -25.26 35.79
C GLY A 212 4.19 -26.61 36.30
N ASP A 213 4.23 -26.83 37.62
CA ASP A 213 4.64 -28.11 38.20
C ASP A 213 3.47 -29.11 38.22
N THR A 214 3.63 -30.25 37.53
CA THR A 214 2.60 -31.27 37.44
C THR A 214 2.51 -32.13 38.71
N GLU A 215 3.60 -32.25 39.48
CA GLU A 215 3.63 -33.02 40.73
C GLU A 215 3.09 -32.28 41.92
N ASN A 216 3.40 -30.98 42.01
CA ASN A 216 2.94 -30.10 43.08
C ASN A 216 2.32 -28.83 42.54
N PRO A 217 1.14 -28.88 41.91
CA PRO A 217 0.53 -27.73 41.29
C PRO A 217 0.09 -26.71 42.35
N LYS A 218 0.66 -25.51 42.24
CA LYS A 218 0.19 -24.34 43.03
C LYS A 218 -0.54 -23.42 42.06
N THR A 219 -1.73 -23.02 42.49
CA THR A 219 -2.58 -22.16 41.63
C THR A 219 -3.10 -20.97 42.44
N GLN A 220 -3.32 -19.87 41.74
CA GLN A 220 -3.99 -18.71 42.28
C GLN A 220 -4.96 -18.15 41.22
N SER A 221 -6.21 -17.96 41.61
CA SER A 221 -7.29 -17.59 40.67
C SER A 221 -7.79 -16.18 40.92
N TYR A 222 -8.14 -15.50 39.84
CA TYR A 222 -8.69 -14.16 39.81
C TYR A 222 -9.94 -14.11 38.93
N LYS A 223 -10.92 -13.33 39.29
CA LYS A 223 -12.10 -13.09 38.47
C LYS A 223 -11.74 -12.10 37.37
N LEU A 224 -12.10 -12.43 36.12
CA LEU A 224 -11.97 -11.51 35.00
C LEU A 224 -13.33 -10.88 34.67
N LYS A 225 -13.30 -9.63 34.26
CA LYS A 225 -14.43 -8.95 33.65
C LYS A 225 -14.02 -8.45 32.28
N ILE A 226 -14.57 -9.05 31.24
CA ILE A 226 -14.39 -8.54 29.88
C ILE A 226 -15.18 -7.24 29.78
N VAL A 227 -14.50 -6.13 29.52
CA VAL A 227 -15.07 -4.79 29.41
C VAL A 227 -15.18 -4.31 27.98
N GLY A 228 -14.43 -4.92 27.06
CA GLY A 228 -14.46 -4.62 25.65
C GLY A 228 -13.96 -5.80 24.80
N VAL A 229 -14.38 -5.83 23.55
CA VAL A 229 -13.94 -6.81 22.55
C VAL A 229 -13.33 -6.04 21.39
N VAL A 230 -12.11 -6.39 21.01
CA VAL A 230 -11.39 -5.78 19.88
C VAL A 230 -11.97 -6.29 18.57
N SER A 231 -12.21 -5.37 17.64
CA SER A 231 -12.71 -5.66 16.30
C SER A 231 -11.69 -6.45 15.47
N GLU A 232 -12.17 -7.29 14.56
CA GLU A 232 -11.36 -7.96 13.53
C GLU A 232 -10.63 -6.96 12.61
N GLU A 233 -11.14 -5.72 12.50
CA GLU A 233 -10.50 -4.64 11.74
C GLU A 233 -9.31 -4.02 12.46
N SER A 234 -8.99 -4.44 13.69
CA SER A 234 -7.83 -3.95 14.42
C SER A 234 -6.56 -4.48 13.76
N GLU A 235 -5.59 -3.60 13.52
CA GLU A 235 -4.35 -3.94 12.83
C GLU A 235 -3.35 -4.68 13.72
N ASP A 236 -3.55 -4.64 15.04
CA ASP A 236 -2.70 -5.31 16.00
C ASP A 236 -3.15 -6.76 16.20
N TYR A 237 -2.47 -7.67 15.53
CA TYR A 237 -2.71 -9.10 15.60
C TYR A 237 -2.67 -9.66 17.04
N MET A 238 -1.76 -9.13 17.88
CA MET A 238 -1.65 -9.56 19.26
C MET A 238 -2.90 -9.18 20.09
N LEU A 239 -3.53 -8.06 19.75
CA LEU A 239 -4.81 -7.65 20.36
C LEU A 239 -5.99 -8.47 19.86
N GLN A 240 -6.00 -8.85 18.56
CA GLN A 240 -7.10 -9.65 17.99
C GLN A 240 -7.18 -11.07 18.58
N TYR A 241 -6.02 -11.69 18.82
CA TYR A 241 -5.94 -13.08 19.29
C TYR A 241 -5.64 -13.20 20.78
N GLY A 242 -5.44 -12.07 21.49
CA GLY A 242 -4.97 -12.04 22.84
C GLY A 242 -6.00 -11.56 23.86
N ILE A 243 -5.50 -11.54 25.10
CA ILE A 243 -6.13 -10.93 26.24
C ILE A 243 -5.27 -9.75 26.72
N THR A 244 -5.88 -8.57 26.82
CA THR A 244 -5.19 -7.33 27.16
C THR A 244 -5.63 -6.84 28.53
N PHE A 245 -4.66 -6.66 29.38
CA PHE A 245 -4.78 -6.16 30.74
C PHE A 245 -4.34 -4.70 30.83
N ARG A 246 -4.77 -4.00 31.89
CA ARG A 246 -4.08 -2.78 32.30
C ARG A 246 -2.65 -3.18 32.75
N LEU A 247 -1.67 -2.39 32.39
CA LEU A 247 -0.26 -2.67 32.69
C LEU A 247 -0.04 -3.01 34.18
N ASN A 248 -0.63 -2.21 35.09
CA ASN A 248 -0.47 -2.42 36.52
C ASN A 248 -1.09 -3.75 37.03
N ASP A 249 -2.21 -4.17 36.42
CA ASP A 249 -2.84 -5.46 36.75
C ASP A 249 -1.97 -6.63 36.29
N LEU A 250 -1.37 -6.51 35.10
CA LEU A 250 -0.47 -7.56 34.57
C LEU A 250 0.86 -7.62 35.35
N LEU A 251 1.38 -6.47 35.80
CA LEU A 251 2.55 -6.44 36.68
C LEU A 251 2.25 -7.10 38.04
N MET A 252 1.06 -6.88 38.62
CA MET A 252 0.58 -7.56 39.81
C MET A 252 0.46 -9.07 39.60
N LEU A 253 -0.09 -9.51 38.46
CA LEU A 253 -0.17 -10.94 38.12
C LEU A 253 1.22 -11.55 37.95
N SER A 254 2.16 -10.83 37.32
CA SER A 254 3.56 -11.28 37.18
C SER A 254 4.26 -11.43 38.51
N GLU A 255 4.00 -10.53 39.49
CA GLU A 255 4.50 -10.65 40.86
C GLU A 255 3.87 -11.84 41.59
N ALA A 256 2.57 -12.05 41.44
CA ALA A 256 1.89 -13.22 42.01
C ALA A 256 2.43 -14.54 41.40
N TYR A 257 2.65 -14.58 40.10
CA TYR A 257 3.24 -15.71 39.43
C TYR A 257 4.67 -16.00 39.90
N SER A 258 5.51 -14.98 40.09
CA SER A 258 6.88 -15.16 40.55
C SER A 258 6.94 -15.79 41.95
N LYS A 259 5.99 -15.44 42.84
CA LYS A 259 5.84 -16.07 44.17
C LYS A 259 5.43 -17.55 44.08
N LEU A 260 4.55 -17.89 43.09
CA LEU A 260 4.12 -19.28 42.87
C LEU A 260 5.25 -20.12 42.25
N ALA A 261 5.92 -19.59 41.22
CA ALA A 261 6.98 -20.26 40.47
C ALA A 261 8.35 -20.17 41.17
N LYS A 262 8.48 -19.41 42.26
CA LYS A 262 9.74 -19.13 43.00
C LYS A 262 10.80 -18.53 42.08
N THR A 263 10.40 -17.65 41.19
CA THR A 263 11.29 -16.84 40.34
C THR A 263 11.45 -15.43 40.90
N ASP A 264 12.52 -14.75 40.53
CA ASP A 264 12.76 -13.38 40.96
C ASP A 264 12.09 -12.40 39.99
N PHE A 265 11.19 -11.57 40.49
CA PHE A 265 10.52 -10.53 39.72
C PHE A 265 10.39 -9.24 40.54
N ASN A 266 10.81 -8.15 39.95
CA ASN A 266 10.69 -6.84 40.57
C ASN A 266 9.92 -5.88 39.64
N PRO A 267 8.69 -5.48 40.00
CA PRO A 267 7.87 -4.62 39.14
C PRO A 267 8.48 -3.23 38.89
N LYS A 268 9.46 -2.80 39.69
CA LYS A 268 10.16 -1.52 39.52
C LYS A 268 11.32 -1.60 38.51
N LYS A 269 11.81 -2.81 38.21
CA LYS A 269 12.95 -3.06 37.33
C LYS A 269 12.50 -3.84 36.07
N VAL A 270 11.25 -3.67 35.67
CA VAL A 270 10.71 -4.33 34.50
C VAL A 270 11.31 -3.70 33.23
N THR A 271 11.71 -4.55 32.29
CA THR A 271 12.01 -4.17 30.91
C THR A 271 10.85 -4.59 30.04
N TYR A 272 10.45 -3.70 29.15
CA TYR A 272 9.36 -3.93 28.21
C TYR A 272 9.90 -4.55 26.93
N ASN A 273 9.07 -5.36 26.26
CA ASN A 273 9.43 -5.95 24.96
C ASN A 273 9.51 -4.86 23.89
N GLU A 274 8.52 -3.98 23.93
CA GLU A 274 8.33 -2.89 22.99
C GLU A 274 7.72 -1.69 23.70
N VAL A 275 7.90 -0.51 23.11
CA VAL A 275 7.21 0.72 23.54
C VAL A 275 6.62 1.40 22.30
N TYR A 276 5.33 1.67 22.35
CA TYR A 276 4.65 2.40 21.30
C TYR A 276 4.58 3.88 21.62
N ILE A 277 5.01 4.70 20.66
CA ILE A 277 5.00 6.16 20.77
C ILE A 277 4.06 6.70 19.71
N LYS A 278 3.09 7.52 20.11
CA LYS A 278 2.19 8.24 19.21
C LYS A 278 2.65 9.67 19.08
N VAL A 279 2.77 10.15 17.86
CA VAL A 279 3.18 11.50 17.52
C VAL A 279 1.97 12.30 17.02
N ASP A 280 1.97 13.61 17.22
CA ASP A 280 0.88 14.52 16.84
C ASP A 280 0.73 14.67 15.32
N ASP A 281 1.82 14.81 14.57
CA ASP A 281 1.83 14.98 13.11
C ASP A 281 2.92 14.11 12.47
N ILE A 282 2.62 13.57 11.29
CA ILE A 282 3.54 12.75 10.49
C ILE A 282 4.88 13.45 10.19
N LYS A 283 4.87 14.80 10.10
CA LYS A 283 6.08 15.59 9.84
C LYS A 283 7.11 15.50 10.96
N ASN A 284 6.65 15.24 12.19
CA ASN A 284 7.48 15.16 13.37
C ASN A 284 8.05 13.75 13.60
N VAL A 285 7.48 12.73 12.94
CA VAL A 285 7.87 11.32 13.12
C VAL A 285 9.33 11.09 12.77
N ASP A 286 9.79 11.61 11.62
CA ASP A 286 11.19 11.44 11.17
C ASP A 286 12.19 11.95 12.22
N LYS A 287 11.96 13.18 12.73
CA LYS A 287 12.83 13.80 13.72
C LYS A 287 12.91 13.00 15.02
N ILE A 288 11.76 12.49 15.48
CA ILE A 288 11.69 11.67 16.69
C ILE A 288 12.38 10.32 16.45
N CYS A 289 12.15 9.71 15.30
CA CYS A 289 12.84 8.47 14.92
C CYS A 289 14.37 8.64 14.92
N ASP A 290 14.88 9.71 14.34
CA ASP A 290 16.31 9.98 14.30
C ASP A 290 16.88 10.18 15.72
N THR A 291 16.16 10.93 16.58
CA THR A 291 16.55 11.11 17.99
C THR A 291 16.64 9.78 18.75
N LEU A 292 15.64 8.89 18.57
CA LEU A 292 15.63 7.59 19.22
C LEU A 292 16.72 6.66 18.69
N LYS A 293 17.02 6.72 17.38
CA LYS A 293 18.15 5.97 16.77
C LYS A 293 19.50 6.45 17.30
N GLU A 294 19.67 7.76 17.48
CA GLU A 294 20.89 8.34 18.09
C GLU A 294 21.06 7.91 19.55
N GLU A 295 19.96 7.74 20.28
CA GLU A 295 19.99 7.17 21.64
C GLU A 295 20.28 5.66 21.66
N GLY A 296 20.32 5.00 20.49
CA GLY A 296 20.68 3.60 20.34
C GLY A 296 19.52 2.62 20.34
N TYR A 297 18.28 3.11 20.21
CA TYR A 297 17.10 2.25 20.14
C TYR A 297 16.89 1.70 18.74
N GLN A 298 16.47 0.45 18.65
CA GLN A 298 15.90 -0.13 17.43
C GLN A 298 14.45 0.33 17.31
N ILE A 299 14.13 0.92 16.16
CA ILE A 299 12.79 1.43 15.92
C ILE A 299 12.24 0.94 14.58
N SER A 300 10.92 0.86 14.50
CA SER A 300 10.17 0.72 13.26
C SER A 300 9.12 1.82 13.17
N SER A 301 8.95 2.38 12.00
CA SER A 301 7.89 3.34 11.72
C SER A 301 7.34 3.15 10.33
N MET A 302 6.05 3.43 10.15
CA MET A 302 5.42 3.38 8.82
C MET A 302 6.01 4.42 7.86
N VAL A 303 6.65 5.46 8.40
CA VAL A 303 7.34 6.47 7.58
C VAL A 303 8.59 5.89 6.90
N ASP A 304 9.36 5.05 7.59
CA ASP A 304 10.50 4.34 6.98
C ASP A 304 10.01 3.38 5.88
N TYR A 305 8.91 2.65 6.14
CA TYR A 305 8.27 1.79 5.15
C TYR A 305 7.78 2.58 3.93
N ARG A 306 7.13 3.73 4.16
CA ARG A 306 6.72 4.65 3.09
C ARG A 306 7.90 5.13 2.24
N LYS A 307 9.01 5.55 2.87
CA LYS A 307 10.22 5.96 2.15
C LYS A 307 10.77 4.83 1.27
N GLN A 308 10.81 3.62 1.80
CA GLN A 308 11.26 2.46 1.05
C GLN A 308 10.35 2.16 -0.14
N MET A 309 9.02 2.20 0.04
CA MET A 309 8.06 2.04 -1.05
C MET A 309 8.22 3.12 -2.12
N GLN A 310 8.35 4.38 -1.72
CA GLN A 310 8.58 5.49 -2.65
C GLN A 310 9.87 5.32 -3.45
N GLN A 311 10.96 4.86 -2.83
CA GLN A 311 12.21 4.58 -3.53
C GLN A 311 12.06 3.44 -4.54
N GLN A 312 11.37 2.36 -4.21
CA GLN A 312 11.09 1.26 -5.13
C GLN A 312 10.23 1.72 -6.30
N THR A 313 9.17 2.49 -6.04
CA THR A 313 8.29 3.07 -7.06
C THR A 313 9.09 4.00 -7.99
N ALA A 314 9.94 4.88 -7.45
CA ALA A 314 10.79 5.76 -8.24
C ALA A 314 11.76 4.99 -9.14
N GLN A 315 12.37 3.91 -8.66
CA GLN A 315 13.25 3.05 -9.49
C GLN A 315 12.48 2.35 -10.61
N ARG A 316 11.26 1.85 -10.35
CA ARG A 316 10.40 1.26 -11.38
C ARG A 316 10.02 2.30 -12.43
N GLN A 317 9.59 3.49 -11.99
CA GLN A 317 9.25 4.60 -12.88
C GLN A 317 10.42 5.01 -13.76
N LEU A 318 11.64 5.07 -13.23
CA LEU A 318 12.84 5.40 -13.99
C LEU A 318 13.12 4.38 -15.12
N ARG A 319 12.94 3.09 -14.84
CA ARG A 319 13.10 2.04 -15.86
C ARG A 319 12.05 2.16 -16.97
N LEU A 320 10.79 2.37 -16.59
CA LEU A 320 9.69 2.55 -17.54
C LEU A 320 9.86 3.84 -18.36
N ALA A 321 10.33 4.92 -17.72
CA ALA A 321 10.64 6.18 -18.40
C ALA A 321 11.71 6.00 -19.48
N GLY A 322 12.72 5.17 -19.23
CA GLY A 322 13.72 4.81 -20.25
C GLY A 322 13.10 4.15 -21.48
N LEU A 323 12.19 3.18 -21.29
CA LEU A 323 11.47 2.52 -22.39
C LEU A 323 10.57 3.48 -23.15
N ALA A 324 9.84 4.35 -22.42
CA ALA A 324 9.00 5.37 -23.03
C ALA A 324 9.81 6.40 -23.83
N ALA A 325 10.98 6.79 -23.34
CA ALA A 325 11.88 7.71 -24.05
C ALA A 325 12.38 7.10 -25.39
N ILE A 326 12.72 5.80 -25.41
CA ILE A 326 13.10 5.09 -26.63
C ILE A 326 11.93 5.09 -27.63
N SER A 327 10.71 4.76 -27.18
CA SER A 327 9.52 4.75 -28.04
C SER A 327 9.24 6.13 -28.64
N LEU A 328 9.40 7.17 -27.82
CA LEU A 328 9.22 8.54 -28.25
C LEU A 328 10.30 9.00 -29.24
N PHE A 329 11.55 8.58 -29.03
CA PHE A 329 12.64 8.84 -29.96
C PHE A 329 12.39 8.21 -31.33
N VAL A 330 11.90 6.97 -31.36
CA VAL A 330 11.49 6.30 -32.59
C VAL A 330 10.34 7.05 -33.30
N ALA A 331 9.36 7.51 -32.52
CA ALA A 331 8.27 8.34 -33.07
C ALA A 331 8.80 9.65 -33.68
N ALA A 332 9.73 10.32 -33.01
CA ALA A 332 10.37 11.53 -33.52
C ALA A 332 11.14 11.30 -34.82
N LEU A 333 11.88 10.19 -34.93
CA LEU A 333 12.56 9.80 -36.18
C LEU A 333 11.56 9.50 -37.29
N ASN A 334 10.44 8.85 -37.01
CA ASN A 334 9.40 8.58 -38.00
C ASN A 334 8.76 9.88 -38.51
N ILE A 335 8.50 10.85 -37.65
CA ILE A 335 8.01 12.18 -38.08
C ILE A 335 9.06 12.84 -38.99
N ALA A 336 10.33 12.89 -38.56
CA ALA A 336 11.39 13.53 -39.34
C ALA A 336 11.56 12.89 -40.71
N ASN A 337 11.51 11.55 -40.78
CA ASN A 337 11.61 10.80 -42.07
C ASN A 337 10.40 11.10 -42.97
N THR A 338 9.19 11.07 -42.42
CA THR A 338 7.97 11.37 -43.18
C THR A 338 7.96 12.81 -43.72
N MET A 339 8.38 13.76 -42.86
CA MET A 339 8.49 15.17 -43.28
C MET A 339 9.54 15.38 -44.37
N THR A 340 10.70 14.71 -44.26
CA THR A 340 11.75 14.79 -45.27
C THR A 340 11.23 14.29 -46.62
N MET A 341 10.53 13.16 -46.63
CA MET A 341 9.96 12.62 -47.85
C MET A 341 8.86 13.52 -48.45
N ALA A 342 8.00 14.11 -47.57
CA ALA A 342 6.97 15.06 -48.01
C ALA A 342 7.58 16.33 -48.66
N ILE A 343 8.72 16.78 -48.19
CA ILE A 343 9.46 17.92 -48.75
C ILE A 343 10.01 17.57 -50.13
N TYR A 344 10.62 16.41 -50.32
CA TYR A 344 11.13 15.97 -51.61
C TYR A 344 10.02 15.91 -52.69
N GLU A 345 8.86 15.36 -52.33
CA GLU A 345 7.72 15.23 -53.23
C GLU A 345 7.06 16.55 -53.59
N ARG A 346 7.27 17.62 -52.79
CA ARG A 346 6.74 18.98 -53.01
C ARG A 346 7.83 20.00 -53.37
N THR A 347 9.01 19.50 -53.77
CA THR A 347 10.15 20.38 -54.08
C THR A 347 9.78 21.44 -55.12
N ARG A 348 9.03 21.07 -56.16
CA ARG A 348 8.57 21.99 -57.21
C ARG A 348 7.59 23.07 -56.67
N GLU A 349 6.65 22.69 -55.81
CA GLU A 349 5.72 23.64 -55.20
C GLU A 349 6.48 24.65 -54.32
N ILE A 350 7.50 24.21 -53.59
CA ILE A 350 8.38 25.04 -52.78
C ILE A 350 9.17 26.01 -53.68
N GLY A 351 9.67 25.56 -54.81
CA GLY A 351 10.36 26.35 -55.77
C GLY A 351 9.48 27.50 -56.32
N VAL A 352 8.24 27.17 -56.75
CA VAL A 352 7.27 28.14 -57.24
C VAL A 352 6.93 29.17 -56.16
N MET A 353 6.71 28.76 -54.89
CA MET A 353 6.45 29.70 -53.81
C MET A 353 7.60 30.67 -53.59
N LYS A 354 8.85 30.21 -53.72
CA LYS A 354 10.04 31.07 -53.61
C LYS A 354 10.13 32.11 -54.77
N VAL A 355 9.88 31.67 -56.03
CA VAL A 355 9.88 32.55 -57.19
C VAL A 355 8.78 33.64 -57.08
N LEU A 356 7.63 33.27 -56.52
CA LEU A 356 6.53 34.19 -56.24
C LEU A 356 6.79 35.14 -55.06
N GLY A 357 7.99 35.09 -54.42
CA GLY A 357 8.40 36.01 -53.37
C GLY A 357 7.91 35.62 -51.96
N CYS A 358 7.53 34.34 -51.74
CA CYS A 358 7.14 33.89 -50.43
C CYS A 358 8.35 33.92 -49.49
N GLU A 359 8.19 34.56 -48.30
CA GLU A 359 9.23 34.67 -47.30
C GLU A 359 9.65 33.27 -46.78
N ILE A 360 10.95 33.03 -46.67
CA ILE A 360 11.55 31.78 -46.21
C ILE A 360 10.99 31.31 -44.85
N GLY A 361 10.77 32.30 -43.96
CA GLY A 361 10.20 32.05 -42.64
C GLY A 361 8.78 31.45 -42.67
N ASN A 362 7.96 31.89 -43.63
CA ASN A 362 6.60 31.41 -43.81
C ASN A 362 6.59 29.95 -44.31
N ILE A 363 7.50 29.60 -45.26
CA ILE A 363 7.67 28.23 -45.74
C ILE A 363 8.10 27.28 -44.60
N ARG A 364 9.06 27.70 -43.76
CA ARG A 364 9.51 26.94 -42.61
C ARG A 364 8.41 26.73 -41.57
N ARG A 365 7.64 27.80 -41.27
CA ARG A 365 6.49 27.71 -40.33
C ARG A 365 5.42 26.73 -40.81
N MET A 366 5.14 26.69 -42.11
CA MET A 366 4.17 25.76 -42.69
C MET A 366 4.54 24.31 -42.40
N PHE A 367 5.80 23.91 -42.64
CA PHE A 367 6.27 22.56 -42.32
C PHE A 367 6.32 22.26 -40.83
N LEU A 368 6.65 23.24 -40.00
CA LEU A 368 6.58 23.07 -38.56
C LEU A 368 5.16 22.90 -38.04
N ILE A 369 4.19 23.61 -38.59
CA ILE A 369 2.76 23.41 -38.26
C ILE A 369 2.31 22.02 -38.72
N GLU A 370 2.72 21.55 -39.91
CA GLU A 370 2.38 20.21 -40.40
C GLU A 370 2.93 19.13 -39.46
N SER A 371 4.19 19.21 -39.04
CA SER A 371 4.77 18.26 -38.06
C SER A 371 4.14 18.36 -36.68
N GLY A 372 3.81 19.57 -36.20
CA GLY A 372 3.08 19.77 -34.95
C GLY A 372 1.67 19.19 -34.98
N MET A 373 0.98 19.26 -36.12
CA MET A 373 -0.34 18.64 -36.32
C MET A 373 -0.27 17.11 -36.27
N ILE A 374 0.79 16.49 -36.82
CA ILE A 374 1.03 15.03 -36.67
C ILE A 374 1.16 14.69 -35.17
N GLY A 375 1.96 15.50 -34.43
CA GLY A 375 2.08 15.36 -32.98
C GLY A 375 0.74 15.52 -32.25
N PHE A 376 -0.05 16.53 -32.60
CA PHE A 376 -1.36 16.77 -32.01
C PHE A 376 -2.34 15.61 -32.24
N ILE A 377 -2.49 15.17 -33.49
CA ILE A 377 -3.37 14.03 -33.82
C ILE A 377 -2.90 12.76 -33.14
N GLY A 378 -1.58 12.48 -33.15
CA GLY A 378 -0.98 11.37 -32.43
C GLY A 378 -1.18 11.45 -30.91
N GLY A 379 -1.06 12.64 -30.34
CA GLY A 379 -1.30 12.90 -28.93
C GLY A 379 -2.74 12.63 -28.50
N VAL A 380 -3.71 13.14 -29.26
CA VAL A 380 -5.14 12.90 -29.00
C VAL A 380 -5.50 11.41 -29.15
N ALA A 381 -5.07 10.78 -30.24
CA ALA A 381 -5.33 9.35 -30.47
C ALA A 381 -4.61 8.48 -29.43
N GLY A 382 -3.36 8.84 -29.04
CA GLY A 382 -2.60 8.18 -27.98
C GLY A 382 -3.28 8.28 -26.63
N THR A 383 -3.86 9.44 -26.31
CA THR A 383 -4.64 9.63 -25.08
C THR A 383 -5.89 8.75 -25.07
N ILE A 384 -6.64 8.71 -26.16
CA ILE A 384 -7.83 7.84 -26.26
C ILE A 384 -7.43 6.37 -26.06
N LEU A 385 -6.36 5.92 -26.70
CA LEU A 385 -5.86 4.55 -26.54
C LEU A 385 -5.41 4.28 -25.10
N SER A 386 -4.79 5.27 -24.44
CA SER A 386 -4.38 5.15 -23.03
C SER A 386 -5.59 4.96 -22.10
N TYR A 387 -6.69 5.67 -22.34
CA TYR A 387 -7.94 5.46 -21.56
C TYR A 387 -8.52 4.07 -21.77
N ILE A 388 -8.49 3.54 -22.98
CA ILE A 388 -8.96 2.17 -23.28
C ILE A 388 -8.09 1.15 -22.52
N ILE A 389 -6.77 1.30 -22.55
CA ILE A 389 -5.83 0.42 -21.85
C ILE A 389 -6.02 0.54 -20.34
N SER A 390 -6.11 1.76 -19.81
CA SER A 390 -6.35 2.02 -18.38
C SER A 390 -7.66 1.40 -17.89
N PHE A 391 -8.73 1.52 -18.67
CA PHE A 391 -10.00 0.86 -18.37
C PHE A 391 -9.88 -0.66 -18.34
N GLY A 392 -9.16 -1.23 -19.31
CA GLY A 392 -8.85 -2.66 -19.36
C GLY A 392 -8.07 -3.13 -18.15
N MET A 393 -7.04 -2.38 -17.73
CA MET A 393 -6.22 -2.69 -16.55
C MET A 393 -7.03 -2.65 -15.25
N ASN A 394 -7.83 -1.61 -15.06
CA ASN A 394 -8.63 -1.45 -13.84
C ASN A 394 -9.79 -2.47 -13.74
N ASN A 395 -10.22 -3.06 -14.87
CA ASN A 395 -11.29 -4.07 -14.90
C ASN A 395 -10.77 -5.46 -15.28
N MET A 396 -9.44 -5.71 -15.13
CA MET A 396 -8.81 -6.93 -15.62
C MET A 396 -9.40 -8.20 -15.01
N THR A 397 -9.72 -8.19 -13.73
CA THR A 397 -10.37 -9.31 -13.02
C THR A 397 -11.73 -9.65 -13.66
N MET A 398 -12.55 -8.64 -13.95
CA MET A 398 -13.86 -8.82 -14.58
C MET A 398 -13.72 -9.34 -16.03
N ILE A 399 -12.73 -8.84 -16.77
CA ILE A 399 -12.44 -9.25 -18.16
C ILE A 399 -11.99 -10.71 -18.19
N VAL A 400 -11.05 -11.10 -17.31
CA VAL A 400 -10.54 -12.48 -17.22
C VAL A 400 -11.64 -13.45 -16.80
N TYR A 401 -12.47 -13.06 -15.82
CA TYR A 401 -13.62 -13.86 -15.40
C TYR A 401 -14.62 -14.06 -16.55
N GLY A 402 -14.95 -12.97 -17.27
CA GLY A 402 -15.82 -13.03 -18.45
C GLY A 402 -15.25 -13.91 -19.55
N LEU A 403 -13.95 -13.82 -19.83
CA LEU A 403 -13.26 -14.61 -20.83
C LEU A 403 -13.22 -16.09 -20.46
N ASN A 404 -12.90 -16.43 -19.20
CA ASN A 404 -12.95 -17.80 -18.70
C ASN A 404 -14.36 -18.41 -18.79
N THR A 405 -15.40 -17.61 -18.48
CA THR A 405 -16.80 -18.03 -18.63
C THR A 405 -17.13 -18.30 -20.09
N LEU A 406 -16.62 -17.50 -21.01
CA LEU A 406 -16.82 -17.66 -22.46
C LEU A 406 -16.09 -18.90 -22.99
N LEU A 407 -14.85 -19.14 -22.54
CA LEU A 407 -14.08 -20.34 -22.88
C LEU A 407 -14.80 -21.62 -22.40
N MET A 408 -15.33 -21.61 -21.17
CA MET A 408 -16.14 -22.72 -20.64
C MET A 408 -17.40 -22.97 -21.50
N LYS A 409 -18.10 -21.91 -21.94
CA LYS A 409 -19.27 -22.05 -22.84
C LYS A 409 -18.93 -22.58 -24.22
N LEU A 410 -17.73 -22.32 -24.71
CA LEU A 410 -17.20 -22.82 -25.98
C LEU A 410 -16.62 -24.25 -25.88
N GLY A 411 -16.66 -24.87 -24.67
CA GLY A 411 -16.12 -26.21 -24.44
C GLY A 411 -14.59 -26.28 -24.40
N ILE A 412 -13.92 -25.16 -24.28
CA ILE A 412 -12.46 -25.06 -24.20
C ILE A 412 -12.07 -25.14 -22.72
N ASN A 413 -11.46 -26.24 -22.30
CA ASN A 413 -10.95 -26.45 -20.93
C ASN A 413 -9.61 -25.69 -20.66
N ALA A 414 -9.52 -24.44 -21.09
CA ALA A 414 -8.40 -23.57 -20.80
C ALA A 414 -8.87 -22.47 -19.84
N THR A 415 -8.23 -22.32 -18.70
CA THR A 415 -8.43 -21.21 -17.78
C THR A 415 -7.26 -20.25 -17.90
N ILE A 416 -7.55 -18.96 -18.07
CA ILE A 416 -6.54 -17.91 -18.02
C ILE A 416 -6.35 -17.56 -16.56
N ASP A 417 -5.16 -17.84 -16.03
CA ASP A 417 -4.80 -17.49 -14.66
C ASP A 417 -4.25 -16.06 -14.61
N LEU A 418 -4.95 -15.20 -13.87
CA LEU A 418 -4.58 -13.78 -13.70
C LEU A 418 -3.21 -13.63 -13.02
N SER A 419 -2.85 -14.56 -12.13
CA SER A 419 -1.56 -14.55 -11.42
C SER A 419 -0.38 -14.71 -12.38
N SER A 420 -0.55 -15.50 -13.44
CA SER A 420 0.48 -15.70 -14.46
C SER A 420 0.67 -14.49 -15.38
N LEU A 421 -0.38 -13.67 -15.56
CA LEU A 421 -0.36 -12.46 -16.38
C LEU A 421 0.18 -11.23 -15.61
N MET A 422 -0.06 -11.18 -14.31
CA MET A 422 0.40 -10.05 -13.48
C MET A 422 1.86 -10.18 -13.04
N GLY A 423 2.55 -11.25 -13.44
CA GLY A 423 3.86 -11.62 -12.92
C GLY A 423 3.74 -11.85 -11.42
N SER A 424 4.14 -13.02 -10.93
CA SER A 424 4.21 -13.26 -9.51
C SER A 424 4.89 -12.04 -8.87
N SER A 425 4.11 -11.19 -8.21
CA SER A 425 4.71 -10.28 -7.24
C SER A 425 5.42 -11.23 -6.28
N ASP A 426 6.76 -11.25 -6.35
CA ASP A 426 7.56 -11.90 -5.35
C ASP A 426 6.95 -11.53 -4.02
N SER A 427 6.25 -12.49 -3.42
CA SER A 427 5.82 -12.40 -2.04
C SER A 427 7.10 -12.25 -1.27
N MET A 428 7.49 -11.01 -0.96
CA MET A 428 8.54 -10.73 -0.03
C MET A 428 8.15 -11.39 1.28
N TYR A 429 8.75 -12.54 1.49
CA TYR A 429 8.85 -13.22 2.76
C TYR A 429 9.64 -12.31 3.70
N TYR A 430 8.99 -11.29 4.25
CA TYR A 430 9.42 -10.66 5.49
C TYR A 430 8.50 -11.18 6.58
N GLY A 431 9.10 -11.85 7.55
CA GLY A 431 8.45 -12.50 8.67
C GLY A 431 7.57 -11.53 9.47
N GLY A 432 6.30 -11.64 9.25
CA GLY A 432 5.20 -10.92 9.84
C GLY A 432 4.05 -11.10 8.86
N GLY A 433 3.27 -12.19 9.04
CA GLY A 433 2.23 -12.60 8.11
C GLY A 433 1.19 -11.52 7.91
N ILE A 434 1.38 -10.69 6.91
CA ILE A 434 0.30 -9.91 6.33
C ILE A 434 -0.41 -10.89 5.39
N TYR A 435 -1.42 -11.57 5.92
CA TYR A 435 -2.44 -12.18 5.08
C TYR A 435 -3.09 -11.01 4.33
N MET A 436 -2.82 -10.89 3.04
CA MET A 436 -3.71 -10.14 2.17
C MET A 436 -5.06 -10.86 2.24
N SER A 437 -5.90 -10.40 3.14
CA SER A 437 -7.33 -10.68 3.11
C SER A 437 -7.79 -10.25 1.74
N ASP A 438 -8.35 -11.19 1.01
CA ASP A 438 -9.11 -10.98 -0.23
C ASP A 438 -10.41 -10.21 0.09
N SER A 439 -10.24 -9.04 0.68
CA SER A 439 -11.33 -8.07 0.82
C SER A 439 -11.39 -7.32 -0.49
N GLY A 440 -12.36 -7.65 -1.30
CA GLY A 440 -12.72 -7.22 -2.64
C GLY A 440 -12.70 -5.71 -2.98
N SER A 441 -11.76 -4.95 -2.48
CA SER A 441 -11.44 -3.62 -2.98
C SER A 441 -10.37 -3.78 -4.07
N GLY A 442 -10.81 -3.83 -5.32
CA GLY A 442 -9.93 -3.91 -6.48
C GLY A 442 -8.86 -2.82 -6.41
N THR A 443 -7.60 -3.21 -6.36
CA THR A 443 -6.47 -2.28 -6.44
C THR A 443 -6.56 -1.51 -7.75
N ILE A 444 -6.59 -0.18 -7.67
CA ILE A 444 -6.62 0.69 -8.85
C ILE A 444 -5.24 0.60 -9.51
N MET A 445 -5.19 0.09 -10.76
CA MET A 445 -3.92 -0.09 -11.48
C MET A 445 -3.47 1.14 -12.25
N SER A 446 -4.40 2.01 -12.63
CA SER A 446 -4.12 3.19 -13.46
C SER A 446 -5.07 4.34 -13.15
N ILE A 447 -4.53 5.53 -12.91
CA ILE A 447 -5.26 6.79 -12.70
C ILE A 447 -4.75 7.82 -13.71
N ILE A 448 -5.62 8.27 -14.62
CA ILE A 448 -5.27 9.29 -15.62
C ILE A 448 -5.93 10.62 -15.21
N PRO A 449 -5.23 11.53 -14.54
CA PRO A 449 -5.77 12.84 -14.21
C PRO A 449 -5.82 13.75 -15.45
N ILE A 450 -6.76 14.69 -15.49
CA ILE A 450 -6.97 15.60 -16.63
C ILE A 450 -5.73 16.42 -16.98
N TRP A 451 -4.94 16.84 -15.98
CA TRP A 451 -3.70 17.58 -16.22
C TRP A 451 -2.68 16.76 -17.02
N LEU A 452 -2.62 15.43 -16.80
CA LEU A 452 -1.73 14.53 -17.53
C LEU A 452 -2.10 14.46 -19.00
N VAL A 453 -3.40 14.45 -19.32
CA VAL A 453 -3.92 14.46 -20.69
C VAL A 453 -3.45 15.72 -21.42
N LEU A 454 -3.64 16.89 -20.81
CA LEU A 454 -3.23 18.16 -21.41
C LEU A 454 -1.71 18.24 -21.58
N ALA A 455 -0.95 17.80 -20.57
CA ALA A 455 0.51 17.75 -20.61
C ALA A 455 1.01 16.80 -21.71
N ALA A 456 0.39 15.62 -21.87
CA ALA A 456 0.77 14.63 -22.88
C ALA A 456 0.49 15.13 -24.30
N ILE A 457 -0.66 15.77 -24.55
CA ILE A 457 -0.97 16.36 -25.85
C ILE A 457 0.00 17.50 -26.16
N GLY A 458 0.24 18.40 -25.18
CA GLY A 458 1.23 19.48 -25.33
C GLY A 458 2.62 18.96 -25.64
N PHE A 459 3.04 17.89 -24.93
CA PHE A 459 4.32 17.24 -25.14
C PHE A 459 4.41 16.58 -26.53
N ALA A 460 3.36 15.91 -26.99
CA ALA A 460 3.29 15.34 -28.33
C ALA A 460 3.46 16.40 -29.45
N VAL A 461 2.84 17.56 -29.27
CA VAL A 461 3.01 18.69 -30.19
C VAL A 461 4.46 19.19 -30.18
N VAL A 462 5.07 19.33 -29.00
CA VAL A 462 6.48 19.76 -28.88
C VAL A 462 7.41 18.75 -29.57
N VAL A 463 7.21 17.46 -29.37
CA VAL A 463 7.99 16.41 -30.06
C VAL A 463 7.81 16.50 -31.57
N GLY A 464 6.57 16.69 -32.04
CA GLY A 464 6.27 16.90 -33.45
C GLY A 464 7.00 18.12 -34.02
N LEU A 465 6.94 19.25 -33.34
CA LEU A 465 7.64 20.49 -33.75
C LEU A 465 9.17 20.29 -33.81
N LEU A 466 9.75 19.72 -32.75
CA LEU A 466 11.21 19.47 -32.67
C LEU A 466 11.68 18.54 -33.80
N SER A 467 10.94 17.46 -34.03
CA SER A 467 11.24 16.49 -35.12
C SER A 467 11.14 17.12 -36.49
N GLY A 468 10.28 18.13 -36.70
CA GLY A 468 10.10 18.86 -37.93
C GLY A 468 11.17 19.92 -38.19
N ILE A 469 11.97 20.35 -37.22
CA ILE A 469 12.93 21.47 -37.35
C ILE A 469 13.98 21.17 -38.45
N VAL A 470 14.58 19.97 -38.38
CA VAL A 470 15.66 19.59 -39.31
C VAL A 470 15.13 19.48 -40.74
N PRO A 471 14.04 18.73 -41.03
CA PRO A 471 13.46 18.67 -42.38
C PRO A 471 13.03 20.05 -42.89
N ALA A 472 12.29 20.82 -42.10
CA ALA A 472 11.83 22.15 -42.48
C ALA A 472 12.99 23.11 -42.82
N SER A 473 14.12 22.98 -42.11
CA SER A 473 15.31 23.77 -42.41
C SER A 473 16.00 23.34 -43.72
N ARG A 474 15.94 22.07 -44.08
CA ARG A 474 16.44 21.56 -45.36
C ARG A 474 15.57 22.04 -46.52
N ALA A 475 14.23 22.03 -46.38
CA ALA A 475 13.30 22.51 -47.38
C ALA A 475 13.59 23.95 -47.87
N VAL A 476 13.96 24.82 -46.92
CA VAL A 476 14.26 26.23 -47.23
C VAL A 476 15.64 26.44 -47.87
N ARG A 477 16.55 25.47 -47.82
CA ARG A 477 17.88 25.53 -48.47
C ARG A 477 17.89 25.14 -49.93
N ILE A 478 16.85 24.48 -50.45
CA ILE A 478 16.75 24.07 -51.85
C ILE A 478 16.69 25.35 -52.70
N SER A 479 17.53 25.43 -53.77
CA SER A 479 17.52 26.60 -54.68
C SER A 479 16.24 26.58 -55.53
N ALA A 480 15.66 27.80 -55.79
CA ALA A 480 14.45 27.88 -56.59
C ALA A 480 14.63 27.36 -58.01
N LEU A 481 15.81 27.56 -58.61
CA LEU A 481 16.18 27.09 -59.92
C LEU A 481 16.28 25.60 -60.01
N GLU A 482 16.90 24.95 -58.98
CA GLU A 482 17.07 23.52 -58.89
C GLU A 482 15.72 22.81 -58.62
N ALA A 483 14.85 23.44 -57.84
CA ALA A 483 13.52 22.95 -57.51
C ALA A 483 12.56 22.91 -58.75
N ILE A 484 12.73 23.82 -59.71
CA ILE A 484 11.90 23.83 -60.93
C ILE A 484 12.46 22.92 -62.04
N ARG A 485 13.78 22.66 -62.00
CA ARG A 485 14.46 21.80 -63.01
C ARG A 485 14.38 20.30 -62.70
N HIS A 486 13.96 19.92 -61.49
CA HIS A 486 13.76 18.53 -61.10
C HIS A 486 12.44 18.01 -61.75
N ASP A 487 12.57 17.15 -62.74
CA ASP A 487 11.51 16.30 -63.30
C ASP A 487 11.24 15.12 -62.37
#